data_84c373d68e3585a79eb02adf80bd1004
#
_entry.id   84c373d68e3585a79eb02adf80bd1004
#
_cell.length_a   1.000
_cell.length_b   1.000
_cell.length_c   1.000
_cell.angle_alpha   90.00
_cell.angle_beta   90.00
_cell.angle_gamma   90.00
#
_symmetry.space_group_name_H-M   'P 1'
#
loop_
_entity.id
_entity.type
_entity.pdbx_description
1 polymer ?
#
loop_
_entity_poly.entity_id
_entity_poly.type
_entity_poly.pdbx_seq_one_letter_code
_entity_poly.pdbx_strand_id
1 'polypeptide(L)'
;MAQYDAIVVGAGHNGLTAATVLAKNGLSVLCVEKNNWAGGMAATRELFDGFKHNVGAWALLVFRAEMIQRLELEKYGLELIRPRSSYCSFGEPEDTPLIGYTDTNEIMEHLAKDHGPGALEGLGGIYNFLQKYKELVDKELFKAPSSIDTLIAEAPDAETREILLKTVYGSAMDVLRQFFPDPKKHRCIQGSLCASAIDGTHTGPFTPGSGLSLAYHYTLGDAFDFRTPKGGIGALSQSIVKALEDHGGRVQYGAPVKRFCIDNGKITGVELRSGERITAEVVLSSLDARTTFLGLVGEDQLPSDFVYAVKDIEYQNGYIQIHMTLKELPEFTGHLAFANESNIRWIMAYIPSPEYLARCWEQYRHGQVPDEPVSYCAFPSVMDPSLAPAGYYTCTIFSHYFPYDVPPGKHKELSTVMAERAIDQIAKYAPNFRGAIMDKVVLTQQYFESTFGVTGGDFASGLIKPSQMWNRRPVPGYSDYSTPIGNLFMCGSACHPGPGITCIPGYNGAQAVLKKWKK
;
A
#
# COMPACT_ATOMS: atom_id res chain seq x y z
N MET A 1 9.58 -36.76 -11.93
CA MET A 1 10.04 -35.80 -10.89
C MET A 1 9.60 -34.42 -11.33
N ALA A 2 9.21 -33.54 -10.42
CA ALA A 2 8.87 -32.15 -10.72
C ALA A 2 10.12 -31.41 -11.26
N GLN A 3 9.90 -30.37 -12.09
CA GLN A 3 10.99 -29.55 -12.63
C GLN A 3 11.58 -28.62 -11.57
N TYR A 4 10.75 -28.21 -10.60
CA TYR A 4 11.11 -27.34 -9.48
C TYR A 4 10.54 -27.88 -8.17
N ASP A 5 11.20 -27.54 -7.06
CA ASP A 5 10.61 -27.77 -5.75
C ASP A 5 9.44 -26.80 -5.52
N ALA A 6 9.59 -25.54 -5.93
CA ALA A 6 8.57 -24.52 -5.78
C ALA A 6 8.41 -23.63 -7.02
N ILE A 7 7.16 -23.31 -7.37
CA ILE A 7 6.81 -22.22 -8.29
C ILE A 7 6.12 -21.12 -7.50
N VAL A 8 6.54 -19.87 -7.69
CA VAL A 8 5.86 -18.67 -7.17
C VAL A 8 5.20 -17.93 -8.34
N VAL A 9 3.89 -17.69 -8.26
CA VAL A 9 3.14 -17.00 -9.30
C VAL A 9 2.97 -15.53 -8.94
N GLY A 10 3.54 -14.65 -9.77
CA GLY A 10 3.62 -13.22 -9.63
C GLY A 10 4.92 -12.74 -8.97
N ALA A 11 5.70 -11.92 -9.68
CA ALA A 11 6.94 -11.31 -9.22
C ALA A 11 6.72 -9.91 -8.61
N GLY A 12 5.61 -9.71 -7.88
CA GLY A 12 5.46 -8.58 -6.97
C GLY A 12 6.38 -8.72 -5.76
N HIS A 13 6.55 -7.65 -4.96
CA HIS A 13 7.46 -7.66 -3.80
C HIS A 13 7.22 -8.84 -2.84
N ASN A 14 5.98 -9.27 -2.62
CA ASN A 14 5.64 -10.42 -1.79
C ASN A 14 6.03 -11.75 -2.44
N GLY A 15 5.71 -11.94 -3.74
CA GLY A 15 6.09 -13.15 -4.47
C GLY A 15 7.61 -13.31 -4.58
N LEU A 16 8.32 -12.23 -4.88
CA LEU A 16 9.79 -12.19 -4.88
C LEU A 16 10.35 -12.54 -3.51
N THR A 17 9.78 -12.00 -2.43
CA THR A 17 10.19 -12.33 -1.06
C THR A 17 9.99 -13.82 -0.76
N ALA A 18 8.83 -14.38 -1.12
CA ALA A 18 8.56 -15.80 -0.91
C ALA A 18 9.57 -16.68 -1.69
N ALA A 19 9.81 -16.35 -2.96
CA ALA A 19 10.79 -17.05 -3.79
C ALA A 19 12.20 -16.97 -3.21
N THR A 20 12.63 -15.78 -2.76
CA THR A 20 13.96 -15.58 -2.15
C THR A 20 14.12 -16.39 -0.87
N VAL A 21 13.12 -16.38 0.02
CA VAL A 21 13.17 -17.13 1.28
C VAL A 21 13.23 -18.65 1.02
N LEU A 22 12.48 -19.16 0.05
CA LEU A 22 12.53 -20.58 -0.32
C LEU A 22 13.90 -20.96 -0.93
N ALA A 23 14.41 -20.15 -1.87
CA ALA A 23 15.72 -20.38 -2.49
C ALA A 23 16.86 -20.31 -1.46
N LYS A 24 16.82 -19.34 -0.53
CA LYS A 24 17.78 -19.23 0.61
C LYS A 24 17.78 -20.48 1.51
N ASN A 25 16.68 -21.24 1.53
CA ASN A 25 16.57 -22.50 2.26
C ASN A 25 16.85 -23.75 1.37
N GLY A 26 17.42 -23.57 0.19
CA GLY A 26 17.94 -24.65 -0.67
C GLY A 26 16.91 -25.27 -1.61
N LEU A 27 15.72 -24.69 -1.77
CA LEU A 27 14.76 -25.17 -2.76
C LEU A 27 15.10 -24.64 -4.15
N SER A 28 14.87 -25.44 -5.18
CA SER A 28 14.88 -25.00 -6.58
C SER A 28 13.60 -24.20 -6.86
N VAL A 29 13.72 -22.89 -7.13
CA VAL A 29 12.57 -21.97 -7.20
C VAL A 29 12.50 -21.28 -8.56
N LEU A 30 11.30 -21.32 -9.16
CA LEU A 30 10.91 -20.49 -10.30
C LEU A 30 9.83 -19.49 -9.89
N CYS A 31 10.09 -18.19 -10.08
CA CYS A 31 9.05 -17.17 -10.01
C CYS A 31 8.56 -16.84 -11.42
N VAL A 32 7.27 -16.96 -11.72
CA VAL A 32 6.66 -16.63 -13.03
C VAL A 32 5.95 -15.29 -12.97
N GLU A 33 6.23 -14.42 -13.93
CA GLU A 33 5.66 -13.07 -14.02
C GLU A 33 5.07 -12.81 -15.41
N LYS A 34 3.85 -12.25 -15.46
CA LYS A 34 3.17 -11.94 -16.73
C LYS A 34 3.80 -10.78 -17.49
N ASN A 35 4.35 -9.80 -16.77
CA ASN A 35 5.02 -8.63 -17.36
C ASN A 35 6.49 -8.93 -17.70
N ASN A 36 7.12 -8.04 -18.48
CA ASN A 36 8.54 -8.12 -18.79
C ASN A 36 9.43 -7.47 -17.71
N TRP A 37 8.90 -7.25 -16.53
CA TRP A 37 9.56 -6.60 -15.40
C TRP A 37 8.97 -7.08 -14.07
N ALA A 38 9.77 -7.02 -13.00
CA ALA A 38 9.40 -7.41 -11.65
C ALA A 38 8.96 -6.22 -10.80
N GLY A 39 8.31 -6.52 -9.68
CA GLY A 39 7.93 -5.57 -8.64
C GLY A 39 6.42 -5.44 -8.45
N GLY A 40 5.61 -5.80 -9.46
CA GLY A 40 4.17 -5.58 -9.38
C GLY A 40 3.88 -4.10 -9.12
N MET A 41 3.03 -3.79 -8.14
CA MET A 41 2.75 -2.41 -7.75
C MET A 41 3.88 -1.71 -6.96
N ALA A 42 4.98 -2.41 -6.66
CA ALA A 42 6.23 -1.85 -6.14
C ALA A 42 7.26 -1.70 -7.27
N ALA A 43 6.90 -1.01 -8.35
CA ALA A 43 7.73 -0.81 -9.52
C ALA A 43 7.96 0.67 -9.84
N THR A 44 9.13 0.96 -10.37
CA THR A 44 9.46 2.25 -11.00
C THR A 44 9.59 2.03 -12.50
N ARG A 45 8.87 2.82 -13.29
CA ARG A 45 8.81 2.68 -14.75
C ARG A 45 9.12 3.99 -15.44
N GLU A 46 9.80 3.90 -16.56
CA GLU A 46 9.93 5.03 -17.47
C GLU A 46 8.61 5.18 -18.23
N LEU A 47 7.81 6.19 -17.85
CA LEU A 47 6.53 6.48 -18.48
C LEU A 47 6.67 7.52 -19.60
N PHE A 48 7.70 8.35 -19.53
CA PHE A 48 8.09 9.33 -20.55
C PHE A 48 9.60 9.25 -20.71
N ASP A 49 10.13 9.59 -21.88
CA ASP A 49 11.54 9.45 -22.21
C ASP A 49 12.45 10.13 -21.18
N GLY A 50 13.28 9.34 -20.50
CA GLY A 50 14.17 9.76 -19.43
C GLY A 50 13.51 10.02 -18.06
N PHE A 51 12.17 9.93 -17.93
CA PHE A 51 11.45 10.18 -16.69
C PHE A 51 10.91 8.89 -16.07
N LYS A 52 11.35 8.61 -14.84
CA LYS A 52 11.00 7.40 -14.09
C LYS A 52 9.96 7.72 -13.01
N HIS A 53 8.87 6.98 -13.02
CA HIS A 53 7.76 7.15 -12.09
C HIS A 53 7.51 5.89 -11.28
N ASN A 54 7.15 6.05 -10.02
CA ASN A 54 6.66 4.96 -9.17
C ASN A 54 5.22 4.63 -9.57
N VAL A 55 5.01 3.45 -10.15
CA VAL A 55 3.70 3.02 -10.67
C VAL A 55 3.06 2.05 -9.68
N GLY A 56 1.94 2.44 -9.09
CA GLY A 56 1.28 1.72 -8.01
C GLY A 56 1.63 2.33 -6.65
N ALA A 57 2.55 1.75 -5.90
CA ALA A 57 3.00 2.38 -4.66
C ALA A 57 3.84 3.64 -4.96
N TRP A 58 3.38 4.76 -4.48
CA TRP A 58 4.03 6.07 -4.69
C TRP A 58 4.98 6.45 -3.55
N ALA A 59 4.81 5.83 -2.36
CA ALA A 59 5.63 6.02 -1.17
C ALA A 59 5.80 4.70 -0.39
N LEU A 60 6.85 4.59 0.41
CA LEU A 60 7.17 3.41 1.21
C LEU A 60 6.70 3.62 2.66
N LEU A 61 5.37 3.59 2.88
CA LEU A 61 4.74 3.98 4.14
C LEU A 61 4.78 2.91 5.24
N VAL A 62 4.68 1.63 4.87
CA VAL A 62 4.47 0.52 5.82
C VAL A 62 5.60 -0.52 5.78
N PHE A 63 6.78 -0.14 5.31
CA PHE A 63 7.93 -1.02 5.21
C PHE A 63 8.74 -1.01 6.52
N ARG A 64 9.15 -2.20 6.98
CA ARG A 64 9.95 -2.36 8.20
C ARG A 64 11.42 -2.59 7.88
N ALA A 65 12.30 -1.93 8.62
CA ALA A 65 13.74 -2.13 8.56
C ALA A 65 14.14 -3.59 8.81
N GLU A 66 13.37 -4.32 9.63
CA GLU A 66 13.56 -5.75 9.89
C GLU A 66 13.59 -6.59 8.60
N MET A 67 12.77 -6.23 7.59
CA MET A 67 12.74 -6.96 6.32
C MET A 67 13.98 -6.71 5.46
N ILE A 68 14.62 -5.54 5.60
CA ILE A 68 15.92 -5.25 4.96
C ILE A 68 16.96 -6.25 5.46
N GLN A 69 17.02 -6.45 6.77
CA GLN A 69 17.96 -7.37 7.42
C GLN A 69 17.67 -8.83 7.07
N ARG A 70 16.39 -9.26 7.15
CA ARG A 70 15.98 -10.65 6.86
C ARG A 70 16.31 -11.09 5.43
N LEU A 71 16.18 -10.15 4.49
CA LEU A 71 16.46 -10.37 3.07
C LEU A 71 17.83 -9.87 2.63
N GLU A 72 18.62 -9.27 3.53
CA GLU A 72 19.96 -8.73 3.28
C GLU A 72 20.01 -7.72 2.12
N LEU A 73 18.96 -6.88 1.98
CA LEU A 73 18.73 -6.08 0.77
C LEU A 73 19.81 -5.04 0.48
N GLU A 74 20.50 -4.54 1.50
CA GLU A 74 21.63 -3.61 1.33
C GLU A 74 22.80 -4.28 0.58
N LYS A 75 23.07 -5.58 0.85
CA LYS A 75 24.03 -6.39 0.10
C LYS A 75 23.70 -6.44 -1.39
N TYR A 76 22.43 -6.37 -1.73
CA TYR A 76 21.92 -6.44 -3.10
C TYR A 76 21.63 -5.06 -3.71
N GLY A 77 22.15 -3.99 -3.07
CA GLY A 77 22.17 -2.64 -3.60
C GLY A 77 20.94 -1.79 -3.27
N LEU A 78 20.17 -2.14 -2.25
CA LEU A 78 19.14 -1.24 -1.73
C LEU A 78 19.79 -0.08 -0.98
N GLU A 79 19.61 1.12 -1.48
CA GLU A 79 19.96 2.36 -0.80
C GLU A 79 18.68 3.10 -0.44
N LEU A 80 18.57 3.61 0.79
CA LEU A 80 17.41 4.37 1.26
C LEU A 80 17.78 5.83 1.53
N ILE A 81 16.96 6.74 1.03
CA ILE A 81 17.03 8.17 1.29
C ILE A 81 16.07 8.49 2.42
N ARG A 82 16.54 9.21 3.44
CA ARG A 82 15.70 9.76 4.51
C ARG A 82 15.42 11.23 4.20
N PRO A 83 14.20 11.62 3.80
CA PRO A 83 13.85 13.00 3.57
C PRO A 83 13.76 13.76 4.91
N ARG A 84 13.86 15.09 4.88
CA ARG A 84 13.65 15.93 6.06
C ARG A 84 12.21 15.86 6.57
N SER A 85 11.25 15.73 5.66
CA SER A 85 9.83 15.57 5.99
C SER A 85 9.23 14.40 5.22
N SER A 86 8.26 13.70 5.81
CA SER A 86 7.48 12.66 5.12
C SER A 86 6.47 13.28 4.16
N TYR A 87 5.81 14.37 4.57
CA TYR A 87 4.86 15.15 3.77
C TYR A 87 4.56 16.49 4.45
N CYS A 88 3.91 17.40 3.71
CA CYS A 88 3.32 18.62 4.25
C CYS A 88 1.81 18.60 3.94
N SER A 89 0.98 18.53 4.99
CA SER A 89 -0.46 18.67 4.89
C SER A 89 -0.85 20.12 5.17
N PHE A 90 -1.71 20.70 4.33
CA PHE A 90 -2.12 22.08 4.44
C PHE A 90 -3.61 22.27 4.15
N GLY A 91 -4.14 23.41 4.55
CA GLY A 91 -5.52 23.83 4.35
C GLY A 91 -5.62 25.21 3.75
N GLU A 92 -6.66 25.95 4.14
CA GLU A 92 -6.86 27.34 3.73
C GLU A 92 -5.80 28.27 4.33
N PRO A 93 -5.66 29.53 3.83
CA PRO A 93 -4.63 30.45 4.28
C PRO A 93 -4.57 30.76 5.79
N GLU A 94 -5.71 30.59 6.48
CA GLU A 94 -5.79 30.75 7.94
C GLU A 94 -5.37 29.50 8.72
N ASP A 95 -5.17 28.37 8.04
CA ASP A 95 -4.74 27.12 8.67
C ASP A 95 -3.23 27.06 8.81
N THR A 96 -2.76 26.49 9.91
CA THR A 96 -1.35 26.16 10.10
C THR A 96 -1.05 24.81 9.45
N PRO A 97 -0.16 24.76 8.44
CA PRO A 97 0.23 23.49 7.81
C PRO A 97 0.88 22.53 8.80
N LEU A 98 0.58 21.23 8.69
CA LEU A 98 1.28 20.20 9.44
C LEU A 98 2.41 19.62 8.60
N ILE A 99 3.64 19.77 9.07
CA ILE A 99 4.83 19.21 8.44
C ILE A 99 5.24 17.96 9.21
N GLY A 100 5.22 16.81 8.54
CA GLY A 100 5.68 15.55 9.11
C GLY A 100 7.19 15.45 9.07
N TYR A 101 7.90 16.23 9.89
CA TYR A 101 9.35 16.13 10.00
C TYR A 101 9.78 14.72 10.40
N THR A 102 10.87 14.23 9.82
CA THR A 102 11.43 12.92 10.16
C THR A 102 12.40 12.98 11.35
N ASP A 103 12.86 14.17 11.72
CA ASP A 103 13.59 14.39 12.96
C ASP A 103 12.63 14.68 14.11
N THR A 104 12.81 13.96 15.23
CA THR A 104 11.91 14.06 16.40
C THR A 104 11.94 15.45 17.04
N ASN A 105 13.10 16.13 17.07
CA ASN A 105 13.19 17.45 17.65
C ASN A 105 12.51 18.49 16.76
N GLU A 106 12.69 18.39 15.43
CA GLU A 106 12.03 19.28 14.47
C GLU A 106 10.50 19.16 14.54
N ILE A 107 9.93 17.94 14.64
CA ILE A 107 8.47 17.79 14.78
C ILE A 107 7.96 18.33 16.12
N MET A 108 8.68 18.11 17.22
CA MET A 108 8.31 18.63 18.54
C MET A 108 8.35 20.18 18.56
N GLU A 109 9.38 20.78 18.00
CA GLU A 109 9.52 22.24 17.89
C GLU A 109 8.41 22.83 17.02
N HIS A 110 8.15 22.23 15.84
CA HIS A 110 7.07 22.64 14.94
C HIS A 110 5.71 22.63 15.63
N LEU A 111 5.37 21.53 16.32
CA LEU A 111 4.09 21.42 17.01
C LEU A 111 3.96 22.42 18.17
N ALA A 112 4.99 22.56 18.98
CA ALA A 112 4.96 23.47 20.13
C ALA A 112 4.82 24.95 19.68
N LYS A 113 5.57 25.33 18.64
CA LYS A 113 5.62 26.71 18.14
C LYS A 113 4.41 27.08 17.30
N ASP A 114 4.05 26.22 16.33
CA ASP A 114 3.11 26.59 15.28
C ASP A 114 1.67 26.12 15.59
N HIS A 115 1.51 25.02 16.36
CA HIS A 115 0.19 24.46 16.73
C HIS A 115 -0.13 24.60 18.23
N GLY A 116 0.84 24.96 19.05
CA GLY A 116 0.70 25.17 20.49
C GLY A 116 0.82 23.90 21.34
N PRO A 117 0.90 24.06 22.68
CA PRO A 117 1.22 22.97 23.61
C PRO A 117 0.22 21.80 23.56
N GLY A 118 -1.06 22.08 23.34
CA GLY A 118 -2.08 21.02 23.21
C GLY A 118 -1.88 20.10 22.01
N ALA A 119 -1.27 20.55 20.93
CA ALA A 119 -0.93 19.71 19.78
C ALA A 119 0.24 18.76 20.11
N LEU A 120 1.22 19.24 20.86
CA LEU A 120 2.34 18.40 21.32
C LEU A 120 1.89 17.32 22.31
N GLU A 121 1.02 17.67 23.27
CA GLU A 121 0.41 16.70 24.17
C GLU A 121 -0.42 15.67 23.42
N GLY A 122 -1.22 16.12 22.45
CA GLY A 122 -2.02 15.27 21.57
C GLY A 122 -1.18 14.29 20.77
N LEU A 123 -0.05 14.74 20.19
CA LEU A 123 0.87 13.85 19.47
C LEU A 123 1.47 12.80 20.41
N GLY A 124 1.89 13.17 21.62
CA GLY A 124 2.37 12.24 22.64
C GLY A 124 1.31 11.20 23.02
N GLY A 125 0.07 11.64 23.18
CA GLY A 125 -1.07 10.76 23.49
C GLY A 125 -1.36 9.75 22.38
N ILE A 126 -1.50 10.21 21.13
CA ILE A 126 -1.76 9.30 20.00
C ILE A 126 -0.56 8.37 19.74
N TYR A 127 0.67 8.85 19.90
CA TYR A 127 1.86 8.01 19.81
C TYR A 127 1.80 6.85 20.80
N ASN A 128 1.54 7.14 22.08
CA ASN A 128 1.43 6.11 23.13
C ASN A 128 0.29 5.12 22.85
N PHE A 129 -0.87 5.62 22.40
CA PHE A 129 -2.00 4.79 21.97
C PHE A 129 -1.58 3.81 20.86
N LEU A 130 -0.94 4.33 19.81
CA LEU A 130 -0.49 3.52 18.68
C LEU A 130 0.64 2.57 19.03
N GLN A 131 1.54 2.92 19.95
CA GLN A 131 2.59 2.01 20.43
C GLN A 131 2.01 0.80 21.16
N LYS A 132 1.03 0.98 22.05
CA LYS A 132 0.34 -0.13 22.70
C LYS A 132 -0.38 -1.04 21.71
N TYR A 133 -1.04 -0.47 20.71
CA TYR A 133 -1.64 -1.24 19.62
C TYR A 133 -0.57 -2.00 18.81
N LYS A 134 0.55 -1.33 18.49
CA LYS A 134 1.68 -1.93 17.75
C LYS A 134 2.28 -3.14 18.47
N GLU A 135 2.45 -3.09 19.79
CA GLU A 135 2.98 -4.20 20.59
C GLU A 135 2.13 -5.47 20.46
N LEU A 136 0.81 -5.33 20.29
CA LEU A 136 -0.09 -6.45 20.06
C LEU A 136 0.06 -6.98 18.62
N VAL A 137 0.06 -6.06 17.63
CA VAL A 137 0.19 -6.40 16.22
C VAL A 137 1.53 -7.09 15.95
N ASP A 138 2.63 -6.62 16.55
CA ASP A 138 3.97 -7.16 16.33
C ASP A 138 4.08 -8.65 16.72
N LYS A 139 3.34 -9.07 17.74
CA LYS A 139 3.27 -10.49 18.16
C LYS A 139 2.57 -11.38 17.13
N GLU A 140 1.77 -10.79 16.26
CA GLU A 140 0.97 -11.49 15.25
C GLU A 140 1.60 -11.46 13.86
N LEU A 141 2.54 -10.54 13.57
CA LEU A 141 3.01 -10.26 12.21
C LEU A 141 3.66 -11.44 11.49
N PHE A 142 4.45 -12.25 12.18
CA PHE A 142 5.26 -13.32 11.56
C PHE A 142 4.71 -14.72 11.84
N LYS A 143 3.40 -14.85 11.97
CA LYS A 143 2.69 -16.12 12.17
C LYS A 143 1.28 -16.06 11.57
N ALA A 144 0.57 -17.17 11.60
CA ALA A 144 -0.88 -17.17 11.39
C ALA A 144 -1.55 -16.34 12.49
N PRO A 145 -2.37 -15.33 12.15
CA PRO A 145 -2.87 -14.38 13.14
C PRO A 145 -3.98 -14.98 14.00
N SER A 146 -4.05 -14.55 15.26
CA SER A 146 -5.18 -14.77 16.14
C SER A 146 -6.43 -14.04 15.62
N SER A 147 -7.62 -14.44 16.09
CA SER A 147 -8.83 -13.67 15.82
C SER A 147 -8.82 -12.37 16.63
N ILE A 148 -9.53 -11.36 16.14
CA ILE A 148 -9.65 -10.10 16.90
C ILE A 148 -10.35 -10.34 18.25
N ASP A 149 -11.31 -11.26 18.30
CA ASP A 149 -12.02 -11.62 19.54
C ASP A 149 -11.05 -12.24 20.54
N THR A 150 -10.12 -13.09 20.09
CA THR A 150 -9.04 -13.65 20.91
C THR A 150 -8.13 -12.55 21.45
N LEU A 151 -7.69 -11.62 20.58
CA LEU A 151 -6.82 -10.52 20.99
C LEU A 151 -7.50 -9.62 22.03
N ILE A 152 -8.80 -9.34 21.88
CA ILE A 152 -9.58 -8.56 22.85
C ILE A 152 -9.74 -9.32 24.17
N ALA A 153 -10.01 -10.62 24.11
CA ALA A 153 -10.18 -11.46 25.31
C ALA A 153 -8.87 -11.63 26.11
N GLU A 154 -7.74 -11.74 25.41
CA GLU A 154 -6.40 -11.94 25.96
C GLU A 154 -5.63 -10.64 26.20
N ALA A 155 -6.28 -9.48 26.04
CA ALA A 155 -5.65 -8.18 26.30
C ALA A 155 -5.12 -8.13 27.76
N PRO A 156 -3.86 -7.70 27.97
CA PRO A 156 -3.19 -7.81 29.27
C PRO A 156 -3.82 -6.94 30.38
N ASP A 157 -4.52 -5.89 29.99
CA ASP A 157 -5.18 -4.95 30.89
C ASP A 157 -6.40 -4.28 30.22
N ALA A 158 -7.17 -3.53 31.01
CA ALA A 158 -8.39 -2.86 30.57
C ALA A 158 -8.09 -1.74 29.55
N GLU A 159 -6.97 -1.04 29.69
CA GLU A 159 -6.55 0.03 28.76
C GLU A 159 -6.26 -0.54 27.37
N THR A 160 -5.47 -1.60 27.30
CA THR A 160 -5.14 -2.29 26.04
C THR A 160 -6.39 -2.85 25.36
N ARG A 161 -7.33 -3.40 26.16
CA ARG A 161 -8.63 -3.86 25.64
C ARG A 161 -9.43 -2.71 25.02
N GLU A 162 -9.49 -1.57 25.69
CA GLU A 162 -10.21 -0.40 25.18
C GLU A 162 -9.56 0.17 23.90
N ILE A 163 -8.22 0.15 23.81
CA ILE A 163 -7.47 0.52 22.60
C ILE A 163 -7.88 -0.38 21.44
N LEU A 164 -7.93 -1.70 21.64
CA LEU A 164 -8.38 -2.64 20.61
C LEU A 164 -9.81 -2.37 20.16
N LEU A 165 -10.74 -2.20 21.11
CA LEU A 165 -12.15 -1.94 20.84
C LEU A 165 -12.34 -0.65 20.03
N LYS A 166 -11.70 0.44 20.45
CA LYS A 166 -11.75 1.73 19.74
C LYS A 166 -11.12 1.66 18.34
N THR A 167 -9.99 0.98 18.23
CA THR A 167 -9.31 0.82 16.94
C THR A 167 -10.15 0.02 15.96
N VAL A 168 -10.72 -1.10 16.39
CA VAL A 168 -11.41 -2.04 15.50
C VAL A 168 -12.83 -1.59 15.17
N TYR A 169 -13.57 -1.09 16.14
CA TYR A 169 -14.99 -0.78 16.00
C TYR A 169 -15.30 0.71 15.96
N GLY A 170 -14.39 1.56 16.45
CA GLY A 170 -14.54 3.02 16.40
C GLY A 170 -14.16 3.60 15.04
N SER A 171 -14.53 4.85 14.83
CA SER A 171 -14.05 5.64 13.71
C SER A 171 -12.65 6.21 13.98
N ALA A 172 -11.95 6.65 12.94
CA ALA A 172 -10.69 7.37 13.09
C ALA A 172 -10.87 8.62 13.98
N MET A 173 -11.98 9.31 13.83
CA MET A 173 -12.28 10.48 14.66
C MET A 173 -12.62 10.14 16.11
N ASP A 174 -13.18 8.96 16.43
CA ASP A 174 -13.36 8.52 17.82
C ASP A 174 -12.01 8.28 18.52
N VAL A 175 -11.00 7.87 17.77
CA VAL A 175 -9.62 7.78 18.27
C VAL A 175 -9.01 9.16 18.43
N LEU A 176 -9.02 10.00 17.39
CA LEU A 176 -8.28 11.26 17.35
C LEU A 176 -8.83 12.35 18.27
N ARG A 177 -10.15 12.41 18.49
CA ARG A 177 -10.78 13.41 19.37
C ARG A 177 -10.33 13.30 20.83
N GLN A 178 -9.82 12.16 21.26
CA GLN A 178 -9.29 11.99 22.60
C GLN A 178 -8.00 12.79 22.82
N PHE A 179 -7.23 12.97 21.74
CA PHE A 179 -5.92 13.61 21.77
C PHE A 179 -5.93 15.01 21.20
N PHE A 180 -6.86 15.29 20.29
CA PHE A 180 -7.01 16.58 19.63
C PHE A 180 -8.47 17.06 19.75
N PRO A 181 -8.91 17.49 20.97
CA PRO A 181 -10.33 17.76 21.22
C PRO A 181 -10.84 19.07 20.61
N ASP A 182 -9.97 20.03 20.27
CA ASP A 182 -10.39 21.31 19.69
C ASP A 182 -10.58 21.19 18.17
N PRO A 183 -11.83 21.18 17.65
CA PRO A 183 -12.11 20.97 16.23
C PRO A 183 -11.74 22.16 15.34
N LYS A 184 -11.39 23.30 15.93
CA LYS A 184 -10.95 24.49 15.17
C LYS A 184 -9.44 24.57 15.10
N LYS A 185 -8.77 24.49 16.26
CA LYS A 185 -7.30 24.57 16.33
C LYS A 185 -6.60 23.37 15.75
N HIS A 186 -7.17 22.17 15.90
CA HIS A 186 -6.54 20.92 15.52
C HIS A 186 -7.08 20.34 14.21
N ARG A 187 -7.92 21.06 13.46
CA ARG A 187 -8.59 20.51 12.27
C ARG A 187 -7.63 19.98 11.21
N CYS A 188 -6.54 20.69 10.93
CA CYS A 188 -5.52 20.23 9.98
C CYS A 188 -4.76 19.01 10.48
N ILE A 189 -4.43 18.95 11.78
CA ILE A 189 -3.79 17.77 12.40
C ILE A 189 -4.74 16.57 12.31
N GLN A 190 -6.00 16.73 12.72
CA GLN A 190 -7.01 15.68 12.63
C GLN A 190 -7.23 15.23 11.19
N GLY A 191 -7.35 16.17 10.23
CA GLY A 191 -7.51 15.87 8.80
C GLY A 191 -6.32 15.07 8.27
N SER A 192 -5.11 15.54 8.54
CA SER A 192 -3.86 14.91 8.13
C SER A 192 -3.75 13.47 8.65
N LEU A 193 -3.99 13.25 9.94
CA LEU A 193 -3.95 11.91 10.53
C LEU A 193 -5.07 11.01 10.01
N CYS A 194 -6.29 11.56 9.79
CA CYS A 194 -7.41 10.84 9.20
C CYS A 194 -7.17 10.40 7.74
N ALA A 195 -6.27 11.04 7.02
CA ALA A 195 -5.98 10.67 5.65
C ALA A 195 -5.47 9.22 5.52
N SER A 196 -4.77 8.71 6.53
CA SER A 196 -4.39 7.29 6.58
C SER A 196 -5.59 6.36 6.82
N ALA A 197 -6.69 6.86 7.39
CA ALA A 197 -7.87 6.05 7.67
C ALA A 197 -8.74 5.79 6.43
N ILE A 198 -8.50 6.52 5.34
CA ILE A 198 -9.22 6.32 4.07
C ILE A 198 -8.43 5.49 3.07
N ASP A 199 -7.16 5.23 3.32
CA ASP A 199 -6.28 4.50 2.41
C ASP A 199 -6.50 2.99 2.49
N GLY A 200 -6.73 2.34 1.36
CA GLY A 200 -7.03 0.90 1.29
C GLY A 200 -8.42 0.52 1.83
N THR A 201 -9.34 1.46 1.95
CA THR A 201 -10.68 1.25 2.51
C THR A 201 -11.78 1.78 1.61
N HIS A 202 -13.02 1.48 1.97
CA HIS A 202 -14.24 2.09 1.43
C HIS A 202 -14.99 2.76 2.58
N THR A 203 -14.35 3.78 3.19
CA THR A 203 -14.86 4.48 4.38
C THR A 203 -14.48 5.96 4.38
N GLY A 204 -15.20 6.75 5.17
CA GLY A 204 -14.83 8.10 5.55
C GLY A 204 -14.29 8.15 6.99
N PRO A 205 -13.75 9.30 7.44
CA PRO A 205 -13.08 9.43 8.74
C PRO A 205 -14.00 9.23 9.96
N PHE A 206 -15.32 9.37 9.78
CA PHE A 206 -16.34 9.17 10.82
C PHE A 206 -17.03 7.81 10.72
N THR A 207 -16.65 6.97 9.77
CA THR A 207 -17.24 5.64 9.59
C THR A 207 -16.71 4.68 10.65
N PRO A 208 -17.57 3.94 11.40
CA PRO A 208 -17.15 2.89 12.31
C PRO A 208 -16.24 1.86 11.61
N GLY A 209 -15.15 1.47 12.26
CA GLY A 209 -14.12 0.60 11.69
C GLY A 209 -12.99 1.33 10.95
N SER A 210 -13.11 2.64 10.67
CA SER A 210 -12.01 3.41 10.04
C SER A 210 -10.83 3.63 10.99
N GLY A 211 -11.03 3.49 12.30
CA GLY A 211 -9.95 3.49 13.29
C GLY A 211 -8.92 2.39 13.04
N LEU A 212 -9.35 1.25 12.47
CA LEU A 212 -8.45 0.16 12.10
C LEU A 212 -7.46 0.58 11.00
N SER A 213 -7.92 1.25 9.94
CA SER A 213 -7.03 1.69 8.87
C SER A 213 -6.07 2.78 9.35
N LEU A 214 -6.55 3.71 10.20
CA LEU A 214 -5.68 4.67 10.88
C LEU A 214 -4.54 3.95 11.62
N ALA A 215 -4.85 3.03 12.52
CA ALA A 215 -3.84 2.31 13.28
C ALA A 215 -2.94 1.43 12.41
N TYR A 216 -3.51 0.79 11.38
CA TYR A 216 -2.78 -0.06 10.43
C TYR A 216 -1.61 0.68 9.79
N HIS A 217 -1.86 1.86 9.22
CA HIS A 217 -0.82 2.62 8.53
C HIS A 217 0.26 3.17 9.46
N TYR A 218 -0.07 3.47 10.71
CA TYR A 218 0.91 3.95 11.69
C TYR A 218 1.64 2.87 12.48
N THR A 219 1.20 1.61 12.42
CA THR A 219 1.79 0.54 13.24
C THR A 219 2.38 -0.61 12.45
N LEU A 220 1.93 -0.83 11.22
CA LEU A 220 2.44 -1.94 10.40
C LEU A 220 3.89 -1.73 9.97
N GLY A 221 4.29 -0.50 9.66
CA GLY A 221 5.66 -0.11 9.31
C GLY A 221 6.39 0.60 10.46
N ASP A 222 7.48 1.23 10.09
CA ASP A 222 8.25 2.15 10.93
C ASP A 222 7.77 3.58 10.63
N ALA A 223 6.53 3.90 10.99
CA ALA A 223 5.79 5.09 10.55
C ALA A 223 6.49 6.44 10.80
N PHE A 224 7.34 6.49 11.83
CA PHE A 224 8.10 7.69 12.20
C PHE A 224 9.53 7.68 11.63
N ASP A 225 9.93 6.63 10.89
CA ASP A 225 11.20 6.53 10.17
C ASP A 225 10.95 6.42 8.65
N PHE A 226 10.31 7.42 8.10
CA PHE A 226 9.97 7.46 6.69
C PHE A 226 11.22 7.49 5.81
N ARG A 227 11.31 6.57 4.85
CA ARG A 227 12.42 6.45 3.90
C ARG A 227 11.89 6.15 2.50
N THR A 228 12.65 6.50 1.47
CA THR A 228 12.36 6.17 0.08
C THR A 228 13.55 5.53 -0.60
N PRO A 229 13.38 4.48 -1.41
CA PRO A 229 14.49 3.88 -2.14
C PRO A 229 15.07 4.82 -3.20
N LYS A 230 16.38 4.92 -3.27
CA LYS A 230 17.11 5.59 -4.37
C LYS A 230 16.90 4.79 -5.66
N GLY A 231 16.54 5.46 -6.74
CA GLY A 231 16.10 4.84 -7.99
C GLY A 231 14.60 4.56 -8.02
N GLY A 232 13.85 5.04 -7.01
CA GLY A 232 12.41 4.86 -6.83
C GLY A 232 12.04 3.53 -6.17
N ILE A 233 10.75 3.31 -5.94
CA ILE A 233 10.21 2.12 -5.23
C ILE A 233 10.65 0.80 -5.89
N GLY A 234 10.82 0.80 -7.22
CA GLY A 234 11.27 -0.37 -7.98
C GLY A 234 12.66 -0.87 -7.57
N ALA A 235 13.53 -0.02 -7.00
CA ALA A 235 14.85 -0.42 -6.53
C ALA A 235 14.76 -1.47 -5.40
N LEU A 236 13.75 -1.38 -4.53
CA LEU A 236 13.45 -2.41 -3.54
C LEU A 236 13.18 -3.77 -4.21
N SER A 237 12.29 -3.78 -5.21
CA SER A 237 11.95 -5.03 -5.91
C SER A 237 13.16 -5.60 -6.67
N GLN A 238 13.99 -4.76 -7.27
CA GLN A 238 15.22 -5.19 -7.95
C GLN A 238 16.26 -5.77 -6.98
N SER A 239 16.38 -5.23 -5.77
CA SER A 239 17.26 -5.82 -4.76
C SER A 239 16.79 -7.22 -4.33
N ILE A 240 15.47 -7.44 -4.24
CA ILE A 240 14.91 -8.77 -3.94
C ILE A 240 15.14 -9.75 -5.11
N VAL A 241 15.03 -9.29 -6.38
CA VAL A 241 15.37 -10.14 -7.54
C VAL A 241 16.82 -10.59 -7.48
N LYS A 242 17.76 -9.67 -7.23
CA LYS A 242 19.18 -10.02 -7.09
C LYS A 242 19.44 -11.00 -5.95
N ALA A 243 18.74 -10.83 -4.82
CA ALA A 243 18.81 -11.77 -3.70
C ALA A 243 18.29 -13.16 -4.10
N LEU A 244 17.19 -13.25 -4.83
CA LEU A 244 16.65 -14.51 -5.35
C LEU A 244 17.67 -15.21 -6.27
N GLU A 245 18.25 -14.48 -7.21
CA GLU A 245 19.22 -15.00 -8.18
C GLU A 245 20.54 -15.45 -7.52
N ASP A 246 21.04 -14.72 -6.52
CA ASP A 246 22.23 -15.09 -5.72
C ASP A 246 22.04 -16.43 -4.98
N HIS A 247 20.80 -16.76 -4.63
CA HIS A 247 20.43 -18.04 -4.02
C HIS A 247 19.98 -19.12 -5.03
N GLY A 248 20.22 -18.92 -6.33
CA GLY A 248 19.94 -19.91 -7.37
C GLY A 248 18.50 -19.98 -7.87
N GLY A 249 17.61 -19.12 -7.36
CA GLY A 249 16.27 -18.96 -7.92
C GLY A 249 16.27 -18.08 -9.17
N ARG A 250 15.17 -18.04 -9.90
CA ARG A 250 15.07 -17.20 -11.11
C ARG A 250 13.67 -16.66 -11.33
N VAL A 251 13.57 -15.56 -12.10
CA VAL A 251 12.30 -15.01 -12.56
C VAL A 251 12.15 -15.31 -14.06
N GLN A 252 11.01 -15.87 -14.45
CA GLN A 252 10.60 -16.01 -15.84
C GLN A 252 9.57 -14.92 -16.17
N TYR A 253 10.01 -13.92 -16.93
CA TYR A 253 9.19 -12.81 -17.38
C TYR A 253 8.37 -13.17 -18.62
N GLY A 254 7.29 -12.40 -18.91
CA GLY A 254 6.44 -12.64 -20.05
C GLY A 254 5.72 -13.99 -19.99
N ALA A 255 5.52 -14.54 -18.81
CA ALA A 255 5.01 -15.88 -18.55
C ALA A 255 3.65 -15.86 -17.80
N PRO A 256 2.58 -15.32 -18.43
CA PRO A 256 1.28 -15.27 -17.79
C PRO A 256 0.73 -16.68 -17.58
N VAL A 257 0.40 -17.01 -16.32
CA VAL A 257 -0.24 -18.27 -15.97
C VAL A 257 -1.68 -18.26 -16.48
N LYS A 258 -2.09 -19.35 -17.14
CA LYS A 258 -3.44 -19.58 -17.66
C LYS A 258 -4.31 -20.26 -16.61
N ARG A 259 -3.75 -21.29 -15.93
CA ARG A 259 -4.42 -22.06 -14.87
C ARG A 259 -3.41 -22.83 -14.02
N PHE A 260 -3.84 -23.26 -12.86
CA PHE A 260 -3.13 -24.24 -12.05
C PHE A 260 -3.40 -25.66 -12.56
N CYS A 261 -2.37 -26.52 -12.53
CA CYS A 261 -2.50 -27.94 -12.82
C CYS A 261 -2.79 -28.66 -11.51
N ILE A 262 -3.99 -29.24 -11.40
CA ILE A 262 -4.46 -29.92 -10.19
C ILE A 262 -4.74 -31.37 -10.54
N ASP A 263 -4.25 -32.30 -9.72
CA ASP A 263 -4.52 -33.72 -9.81
C ASP A 263 -4.90 -34.27 -8.43
N ASN A 264 -6.05 -34.95 -8.34
CA ASN A 264 -6.56 -35.50 -7.08
C ASN A 264 -6.55 -34.51 -5.90
N GLY A 265 -6.99 -33.26 -6.15
CA GLY A 265 -7.06 -32.18 -5.13
C GLY A 265 -5.71 -31.63 -4.69
N LYS A 266 -4.62 -31.94 -5.39
CA LYS A 266 -3.28 -31.39 -5.15
C LYS A 266 -2.75 -30.67 -6.37
N ILE A 267 -2.03 -29.55 -6.15
CA ILE A 267 -1.34 -28.86 -7.23
C ILE A 267 -0.13 -29.67 -7.70
N THR A 268 0.12 -29.66 -9.01
CA THR A 268 1.26 -30.34 -9.65
C THR A 268 2.11 -29.38 -10.49
N GLY A 269 1.69 -28.12 -10.61
CA GLY A 269 2.38 -27.08 -11.36
C GLY A 269 1.44 -26.06 -11.97
N VAL A 270 1.91 -25.39 -13.01
CA VAL A 270 1.18 -24.34 -13.72
C VAL A 270 1.17 -24.58 -15.22
N GLU A 271 0.10 -24.17 -15.91
CA GLU A 271 0.04 -24.04 -17.38
C GLU A 271 0.09 -22.56 -17.74
N LEU A 272 1.07 -22.17 -18.54
CA LEU A 272 1.20 -20.81 -19.08
C LEU A 272 0.22 -20.59 -20.24
N ARG A 273 -0.08 -19.32 -20.56
CA ARG A 273 -0.90 -19.00 -21.75
C ARG A 273 -0.24 -19.41 -23.07
N SER A 274 1.08 -19.59 -23.10
CA SER A 274 1.84 -20.16 -24.22
C SER A 274 1.50 -21.63 -24.48
N GLY A 275 0.89 -22.33 -23.52
CA GLY A 275 0.67 -23.79 -23.52
C GLY A 275 1.77 -24.58 -22.82
N GLU A 276 2.86 -23.95 -22.42
CA GLU A 276 3.93 -24.58 -21.62
C GLU A 276 3.39 -25.01 -20.27
N ARG A 277 3.75 -26.22 -19.84
CA ARG A 277 3.47 -26.73 -18.50
C ARG A 277 4.74 -26.87 -17.71
N ILE A 278 4.75 -26.26 -16.53
CA ILE A 278 5.88 -26.29 -15.61
C ILE A 278 5.41 -26.98 -14.33
N THR A 279 6.11 -28.03 -13.92
CA THR A 279 5.74 -28.88 -12.77
C THR A 279 6.53 -28.47 -11.53
N ALA A 280 5.87 -28.53 -10.36
CA ALA A 280 6.48 -28.29 -9.07
C ALA A 280 5.81 -29.10 -7.96
N GLU A 281 6.54 -29.34 -6.87
CA GLU A 281 6.03 -30.01 -5.68
C GLU A 281 5.07 -29.09 -4.90
N VAL A 282 5.36 -27.78 -4.86
CA VAL A 282 4.49 -26.75 -4.26
C VAL A 282 4.35 -25.55 -5.17
N VAL A 283 3.22 -24.86 -5.07
CA VAL A 283 2.98 -23.56 -5.74
C VAL A 283 2.53 -22.55 -4.72
N LEU A 284 3.08 -21.33 -4.80
CA LEU A 284 2.64 -20.17 -4.02
C LEU A 284 2.04 -19.14 -4.97
N SER A 285 0.85 -18.63 -4.64
CA SER A 285 0.23 -17.51 -5.35
C SER A 285 0.43 -16.20 -4.59
N SER A 286 1.04 -15.21 -5.23
CA SER A 286 1.12 -13.84 -4.71
C SER A 286 0.00 -12.94 -5.23
N LEU A 287 -0.94 -13.51 -5.99
CA LEU A 287 -2.10 -12.82 -6.56
C LEU A 287 -3.21 -12.66 -5.52
N ASP A 288 -4.21 -11.84 -5.81
CA ASP A 288 -5.39 -11.75 -4.95
C ASP A 288 -6.23 -13.03 -4.94
N ALA A 289 -7.14 -13.13 -3.98
CA ALA A 289 -7.92 -14.35 -3.76
C ALA A 289 -8.86 -14.67 -4.93
N ARG A 290 -9.53 -13.69 -5.54
CA ARG A 290 -10.43 -13.94 -6.69
C ARG A 290 -9.65 -14.41 -7.90
N THR A 291 -8.56 -13.75 -8.23
CA THR A 291 -7.67 -14.15 -9.34
C THR A 291 -7.13 -15.56 -9.11
N THR A 292 -6.68 -15.86 -7.90
CA THR A 292 -6.13 -17.17 -7.55
C THR A 292 -7.20 -18.27 -7.63
N PHE A 293 -8.29 -18.13 -6.89
CA PHE A 293 -9.23 -19.23 -6.67
C PHE A 293 -10.30 -19.34 -7.75
N LEU A 294 -10.92 -18.21 -8.14
CA LEU A 294 -11.96 -18.24 -9.16
C LEU A 294 -11.38 -18.24 -10.58
N GLY A 295 -10.20 -17.59 -10.76
CA GLY A 295 -9.54 -17.48 -12.06
C GLY A 295 -8.63 -18.66 -12.41
N LEU A 296 -7.67 -19.00 -11.55
CA LEU A 296 -6.61 -19.97 -11.88
C LEU A 296 -6.88 -21.39 -11.37
N VAL A 297 -7.55 -21.56 -10.22
CA VAL A 297 -7.99 -22.86 -9.68
C VAL A 297 -9.26 -23.32 -10.39
N GLY A 298 -10.28 -22.49 -10.44
CA GLY A 298 -11.63 -22.81 -10.91
C GLY A 298 -12.57 -23.19 -9.76
N GLU A 299 -13.83 -22.71 -9.84
CA GLU A 299 -14.84 -22.88 -8.79
C GLU A 299 -15.19 -24.36 -8.56
N ASP A 300 -15.14 -25.18 -9.61
CA ASP A 300 -15.44 -26.62 -9.62
C ASP A 300 -14.45 -27.47 -8.81
N GLN A 301 -13.26 -26.93 -8.51
CA GLN A 301 -12.22 -27.58 -7.72
C GLN A 301 -12.27 -27.21 -6.22
N LEU A 302 -13.20 -26.34 -5.82
CA LEU A 302 -13.23 -25.72 -4.50
C LEU A 302 -14.52 -26.05 -3.74
N PRO A 303 -14.49 -26.13 -2.40
CA PRO A 303 -15.70 -26.22 -1.59
C PRO A 303 -16.61 -25.00 -1.81
N SER A 304 -17.91 -25.20 -1.83
CA SER A 304 -18.90 -24.16 -2.14
C SER A 304 -18.92 -23.01 -1.14
N ASP A 305 -18.72 -23.30 0.13
CA ASP A 305 -18.60 -22.30 1.21
C ASP A 305 -17.33 -21.44 1.06
N PHE A 306 -16.22 -22.05 0.62
CA PHE A 306 -15.00 -21.34 0.31
C PHE A 306 -15.19 -20.41 -0.90
N VAL A 307 -15.83 -20.88 -1.97
CA VAL A 307 -16.16 -20.07 -3.17
C VAL A 307 -17.04 -18.89 -2.77
N TYR A 308 -18.06 -19.11 -1.92
CA TYR A 308 -18.90 -18.04 -1.41
C TYR A 308 -18.06 -16.99 -0.66
N ALA A 309 -17.20 -17.40 0.26
CA ALA A 309 -16.35 -16.50 1.03
C ALA A 309 -15.38 -15.70 0.14
N VAL A 310 -14.83 -16.30 -0.92
CA VAL A 310 -13.96 -15.56 -1.89
C VAL A 310 -14.78 -14.53 -2.68
N LYS A 311 -16.02 -14.85 -3.07
CA LYS A 311 -16.91 -13.93 -3.78
C LYS A 311 -17.37 -12.75 -2.89
N ASP A 312 -17.44 -12.96 -1.59
CA ASP A 312 -17.83 -11.93 -0.60
C ASP A 312 -16.73 -10.91 -0.28
N ILE A 313 -15.48 -11.16 -0.72
CA ILE A 313 -14.38 -10.18 -0.53
C ILE A 313 -14.70 -8.89 -1.28
N GLU A 314 -14.66 -7.76 -0.58
CA GLU A 314 -14.85 -6.43 -1.15
C GLU A 314 -13.53 -5.82 -1.63
N TYR A 315 -13.56 -5.20 -2.84
CA TYR A 315 -12.43 -4.61 -3.56
C TYR A 315 -12.74 -3.18 -4.04
N GLN A 316 -13.45 -2.41 -3.27
CA GLN A 316 -13.97 -1.09 -3.71
C GLN A 316 -13.04 0.08 -3.34
N ASN A 317 -11.74 -0.09 -3.43
CA ASN A 317 -10.78 0.99 -3.17
C ASN A 317 -10.58 1.85 -4.43
N GLY A 318 -11.25 2.99 -4.48
CA GLY A 318 -11.26 3.89 -5.64
C GLY A 318 -10.16 4.96 -5.59
N TYR A 319 -9.28 4.99 -6.59
CA TYR A 319 -8.22 5.99 -6.73
C TYR A 319 -7.76 6.15 -8.17
N ILE A 320 -7.06 7.26 -8.43
CA ILE A 320 -6.29 7.45 -9.67
C ILE A 320 -4.88 7.93 -9.33
N GLN A 321 -3.95 7.68 -10.25
CA GLN A 321 -2.63 8.30 -10.24
C GLN A 321 -2.44 9.14 -11.49
N ILE A 322 -1.94 10.36 -11.30
CA ILE A 322 -1.62 11.29 -12.38
C ILE A 322 -0.12 11.46 -12.39
N HIS A 323 0.54 10.92 -13.40
CA HIS A 323 1.99 11.06 -13.57
C HIS A 323 2.28 12.16 -14.58
N MET A 324 3.22 13.04 -14.25
CA MET A 324 3.55 14.21 -15.03
C MET A 324 5.06 14.44 -15.09
N THR A 325 5.51 15.01 -16.22
CA THR A 325 6.84 15.57 -16.38
C THR A 325 6.77 17.09 -16.24
N LEU A 326 7.72 17.70 -15.55
CA LEU A 326 7.74 19.14 -15.31
C LEU A 326 9.05 19.75 -15.78
N LYS A 327 8.96 20.93 -16.44
CA LYS A 327 10.13 21.74 -16.83
C LYS A 327 10.70 22.59 -15.68
N GLU A 328 9.92 22.78 -14.61
CA GLU A 328 10.28 23.50 -13.40
C GLU A 328 9.44 23.00 -12.22
N LEU A 329 9.88 23.20 -10.99
CA LEU A 329 9.11 22.88 -9.79
C LEU A 329 7.99 23.90 -9.57
N PRO A 330 6.85 23.49 -8.97
CA PRO A 330 5.85 24.45 -8.52
C PRO A 330 6.42 25.38 -7.47
N GLU A 331 6.14 26.67 -7.63
CA GLU A 331 6.50 27.69 -6.68
C GLU A 331 5.27 28.05 -5.83
N PHE A 332 5.26 27.53 -4.62
CA PHE A 332 4.19 27.78 -3.68
C PHE A 332 4.25 29.23 -3.17
N THR A 333 3.10 29.86 -3.01
CA THR A 333 2.96 31.26 -2.62
C THR A 333 2.19 31.43 -1.31
N GLY A 334 2.13 32.64 -0.77
CA GLY A 334 1.39 32.97 0.45
C GLY A 334 1.90 32.18 1.67
N HIS A 335 0.97 31.58 2.41
CA HIS A 335 1.25 30.80 3.62
C HIS A 335 2.05 29.51 3.38
N LEU A 336 2.22 29.09 2.10
CA LEU A 336 2.98 27.91 1.71
C LEU A 336 4.35 28.23 1.09
N ALA A 337 4.76 29.50 1.01
CA ALA A 337 6.05 29.89 0.41
C ALA A 337 7.26 29.19 1.06
N PHE A 338 7.18 28.85 2.35
CA PHE A 338 8.21 28.10 3.07
C PHE A 338 8.51 26.73 2.47
N ALA A 339 7.51 26.11 1.80
CA ALA A 339 7.66 24.77 1.22
C ALA A 339 8.63 24.74 0.04
N ASN A 340 8.92 25.89 -0.59
CA ASN A 340 9.92 26.00 -1.67
C ASN A 340 11.35 25.76 -1.16
N GLU A 341 11.55 25.94 0.14
CA GLU A 341 12.84 25.74 0.79
C GLU A 341 12.97 24.31 1.34
N SER A 342 14.21 23.85 1.48
CA SER A 342 14.57 22.62 2.22
C SER A 342 13.81 21.34 1.80
N ASN A 343 13.35 21.26 0.56
CA ASN A 343 12.67 20.08 0.00
C ASN A 343 11.36 19.69 0.69
N ILE A 344 10.74 20.54 1.53
CA ILE A 344 9.45 20.25 2.18
C ILE A 344 8.36 19.98 1.13
N ARG A 345 8.40 20.70 -0.01
CA ARG A 345 7.46 20.54 -1.12
C ARG A 345 7.48 19.18 -1.83
N TRP A 346 8.39 18.28 -1.48
CA TRP A 346 8.49 17.01 -2.20
C TRP A 346 7.22 16.13 -2.10
N ILE A 347 6.41 16.28 -1.03
CA ILE A 347 5.02 15.80 -0.95
C ILE A 347 4.15 16.87 -0.30
N MET A 348 3.17 17.36 -1.05
CA MET A 348 2.19 18.35 -0.61
C MET A 348 0.78 17.75 -0.67
N ALA A 349 -0.01 17.87 0.40
CA ALA A 349 -1.36 17.34 0.47
C ALA A 349 -2.34 18.40 0.99
N TYR A 350 -3.36 18.74 0.19
CA TYR A 350 -4.44 19.61 0.66
C TYR A 350 -5.45 18.79 1.45
N ILE A 351 -5.43 18.92 2.77
CA ILE A 351 -6.29 18.19 3.70
C ILE A 351 -6.67 19.10 4.88
N PRO A 352 -7.60 20.04 4.67
CA PRO A 352 -7.90 21.08 5.66
C PRO A 352 -8.59 20.54 6.93
N SER A 353 -9.36 19.45 6.82
CA SER A 353 -10.09 18.92 7.98
C SER A 353 -10.65 17.51 7.74
N PRO A 354 -11.07 16.79 8.80
CA PRO A 354 -11.84 15.54 8.66
C PRO A 354 -13.16 15.71 7.90
N GLU A 355 -13.85 16.86 8.06
CA GLU A 355 -15.11 17.14 7.37
C GLU A 355 -14.91 17.27 5.86
N TYR A 356 -13.75 17.76 5.42
CA TYR A 356 -13.39 17.76 4.00
C TYR A 356 -13.30 16.32 3.47
N LEU A 357 -12.61 15.44 4.18
CA LEU A 357 -12.52 14.02 3.80
C LEU A 357 -13.90 13.36 3.78
N ALA A 358 -14.77 13.71 4.73
CA ALA A 358 -16.13 13.19 4.79
C ALA A 358 -16.98 13.65 3.60
N ARG A 359 -16.86 14.92 3.16
CA ARG A 359 -17.56 15.40 1.95
C ARG A 359 -17.09 14.65 0.70
N CYS A 360 -15.78 14.44 0.54
CA CYS A 360 -15.25 13.66 -0.58
C CYS A 360 -15.78 12.22 -0.55
N TRP A 361 -15.83 11.61 0.64
CA TRP A 361 -16.42 10.28 0.84
C TRP A 361 -17.90 10.23 0.46
N GLU A 362 -18.72 11.21 0.87
CA GLU A 362 -20.13 11.25 0.52
C GLU A 362 -20.34 11.36 -0.99
N GLN A 363 -19.58 12.20 -1.69
CA GLN A 363 -19.64 12.30 -3.15
C GLN A 363 -19.26 10.97 -3.82
N TYR A 364 -18.17 10.35 -3.36
CA TYR A 364 -17.68 9.07 -3.88
C TYR A 364 -18.70 7.93 -3.72
N ARG A 365 -19.30 7.76 -2.53
CA ARG A 365 -20.29 6.69 -2.28
C ARG A 365 -21.58 6.85 -3.10
N HIS A 366 -21.82 8.04 -3.64
CA HIS A 366 -22.90 8.31 -4.60
C HIS A 366 -22.44 8.24 -6.06
N GLY A 367 -21.27 7.68 -6.34
CA GLY A 367 -20.74 7.52 -7.69
C GLY A 367 -20.25 8.80 -8.35
N GLN A 368 -20.01 9.86 -7.55
CA GLN A 368 -19.57 11.16 -8.03
C GLN A 368 -18.05 11.31 -7.86
N VAL A 369 -17.41 12.00 -8.79
CA VAL A 369 -16.04 12.49 -8.62
C VAL A 369 -16.08 13.67 -7.65
N PRO A 370 -15.28 13.64 -6.56
CA PRO A 370 -15.23 14.76 -5.60
C PRO A 370 -14.92 16.10 -6.28
N ASP A 371 -15.60 17.16 -5.85
CA ASP A 371 -15.39 18.51 -6.39
C ASP A 371 -13.97 19.02 -6.06
N GLU A 372 -13.49 18.70 -4.87
CA GLU A 372 -12.13 18.97 -4.39
C GLU A 372 -11.52 17.63 -3.95
N PRO A 373 -10.88 16.86 -4.86
CA PRO A 373 -10.44 15.50 -4.53
C PRO A 373 -9.30 15.48 -3.52
N VAL A 374 -9.31 14.49 -2.62
CA VAL A 374 -8.21 14.25 -1.67
C VAL A 374 -6.98 13.80 -2.44
N SER A 375 -5.95 14.63 -2.48
CA SER A 375 -4.79 14.41 -3.34
C SER A 375 -3.47 14.63 -2.60
N TYR A 376 -2.55 13.70 -2.83
CA TYR A 376 -1.14 13.85 -2.48
C TYR A 376 -0.35 14.17 -3.75
N CYS A 377 0.29 15.31 -3.79
CA CYS A 377 1.12 15.74 -4.89
C CYS A 377 2.60 15.57 -4.53
N ALA A 378 3.24 14.58 -5.13
CA ALA A 378 4.64 14.24 -4.87
C ALA A 378 5.56 14.64 -6.03
N PHE A 379 6.76 15.11 -5.69
CA PHE A 379 7.85 15.46 -6.61
C PHE A 379 9.09 14.61 -6.30
N PRO A 380 9.07 13.29 -6.61
CA PRO A 380 10.10 12.35 -6.15
C PRO A 380 11.53 12.73 -6.59
N SER A 381 11.69 13.33 -7.77
CA SER A 381 12.99 13.76 -8.29
C SER A 381 13.64 14.92 -7.49
N VAL A 382 12.90 15.58 -6.60
CA VAL A 382 13.46 16.53 -5.63
C VAL A 382 14.38 15.82 -4.63
N MET A 383 14.01 14.61 -4.24
CA MET A 383 14.76 13.77 -3.31
C MET A 383 15.77 12.86 -4.03
N ASP A 384 15.40 12.39 -5.21
CA ASP A 384 16.21 11.50 -6.04
C ASP A 384 16.32 12.01 -7.48
N PRO A 385 17.33 12.84 -7.77
CA PRO A 385 17.52 13.40 -9.12
C PRO A 385 17.71 12.36 -10.23
N SER A 386 17.96 11.08 -9.90
CA SER A 386 18.10 10.01 -10.91
C SER A 386 16.77 9.63 -11.58
N LEU A 387 15.65 10.17 -11.11
CA LEU A 387 14.30 9.92 -11.63
C LEU A 387 13.90 10.84 -12.79
N ALA A 388 14.67 11.87 -13.10
CA ALA A 388 14.39 12.81 -14.19
C ALA A 388 15.68 13.27 -14.87
N PRO A 389 15.63 13.76 -16.12
CA PRO A 389 16.74 14.46 -16.73
C PRO A 389 17.14 15.71 -15.95
N ALA A 390 18.41 16.12 -16.06
CA ALA A 390 18.93 17.30 -15.36
C ALA A 390 18.13 18.56 -15.69
N GLY A 391 17.66 19.28 -14.67
CA GLY A 391 16.85 20.48 -14.81
C GLY A 391 15.36 20.26 -15.02
N TYR A 392 14.92 18.99 -15.05
CA TYR A 392 13.51 18.59 -15.14
C TYR A 392 13.09 17.80 -13.91
N TYR A 393 11.77 17.60 -13.74
CA TYR A 393 11.24 16.97 -12.55
C TYR A 393 10.09 16.00 -12.87
N THR A 394 9.94 14.99 -12.02
CA THR A 394 8.77 14.11 -12.00
C THR A 394 7.74 14.61 -11.00
N CYS A 395 6.47 14.49 -11.36
CA CYS A 395 5.37 14.72 -10.44
C CYS A 395 4.39 13.53 -10.49
N THR A 396 3.89 13.13 -9.34
CA THR A 396 2.82 12.14 -9.23
C THR A 396 1.76 12.67 -8.28
N ILE A 397 0.51 12.79 -8.75
CA ILE A 397 -0.62 13.04 -7.86
C ILE A 397 -1.32 11.70 -7.64
N PHE A 398 -1.41 11.28 -6.37
CA PHE A 398 -2.26 10.17 -5.94
C PHE A 398 -3.55 10.76 -5.39
N SER A 399 -4.68 10.41 -6.02
CA SER A 399 -5.95 11.02 -5.68
C SER A 399 -6.99 9.95 -5.31
N HIS A 400 -7.56 10.08 -4.09
CA HIS A 400 -8.54 9.15 -3.54
C HIS A 400 -9.97 9.46 -3.97
N TYR A 401 -10.83 8.45 -3.82
CA TYR A 401 -12.27 8.54 -4.03
C TYR A 401 -12.68 8.70 -5.49
N PHE A 402 -11.91 8.11 -6.42
CA PHE A 402 -12.41 7.91 -7.77
C PHE A 402 -13.48 6.82 -7.78
N PRO A 403 -14.67 7.05 -8.38
CA PRO A 403 -15.76 6.07 -8.36
C PRO A 403 -15.32 4.70 -8.87
N TYR A 404 -15.66 3.65 -8.11
CA TYR A 404 -15.33 2.27 -8.47
C TYR A 404 -16.25 1.76 -9.58
N ASP A 405 -17.56 1.89 -9.38
CA ASP A 405 -18.58 1.52 -10.37
C ASP A 405 -18.88 2.70 -11.29
N VAL A 406 -18.10 2.81 -12.34
CA VAL A 406 -18.25 3.87 -13.34
C VAL A 406 -19.15 3.37 -14.48
N PRO A 407 -20.17 4.14 -14.90
CA PRO A 407 -21.00 3.77 -16.05
C PRO A 407 -20.17 3.49 -17.31
N PRO A 408 -20.57 2.51 -18.15
CA PRO A 408 -19.88 2.19 -19.39
C PRO A 408 -19.62 3.44 -20.24
N GLY A 409 -18.38 3.60 -20.72
CA GLY A 409 -17.96 4.72 -21.56
C GLY A 409 -17.65 6.04 -20.82
N LYS A 410 -17.94 6.16 -19.53
CA LYS A 410 -17.70 7.39 -18.73
C LYS A 410 -16.34 7.41 -18.02
N HIS A 411 -15.64 6.30 -17.95
CA HIS A 411 -14.43 6.16 -17.17
C HIS A 411 -13.33 7.19 -17.54
N LYS A 412 -13.07 7.38 -18.84
CA LYS A 412 -12.08 8.34 -19.34
C LYS A 412 -12.49 9.78 -19.03
N GLU A 413 -13.77 10.12 -19.21
CA GLU A 413 -14.31 11.45 -18.91
C GLU A 413 -14.13 11.78 -17.42
N LEU A 414 -14.63 10.91 -16.54
CA LEU A 414 -14.57 11.12 -15.09
C LEU A 414 -13.14 11.16 -14.54
N SER A 415 -12.25 10.30 -15.05
CA SER A 415 -10.84 10.32 -14.64
C SER A 415 -10.12 11.59 -15.10
N THR A 416 -10.47 12.12 -16.29
CA THR A 416 -9.95 13.40 -16.75
C THR A 416 -10.45 14.55 -15.85
N VAL A 417 -11.74 14.57 -15.53
CA VAL A 417 -12.32 15.58 -14.62
C VAL A 417 -11.62 15.57 -13.28
N MET A 418 -11.43 14.39 -12.68
CA MET A 418 -10.75 14.28 -11.39
C MET A 418 -9.29 14.74 -11.46
N ALA A 419 -8.58 14.37 -12.54
CA ALA A 419 -7.19 14.78 -12.73
C ALA A 419 -7.06 16.31 -12.87
N GLU A 420 -7.94 16.95 -13.63
CA GLU A 420 -7.91 18.42 -13.77
C GLU A 420 -8.23 19.12 -12.45
N ARG A 421 -9.23 18.64 -11.68
CA ARG A 421 -9.55 19.15 -10.34
C ARG A 421 -8.36 19.03 -9.38
N ALA A 422 -7.66 17.90 -9.39
CA ALA A 422 -6.48 17.69 -8.55
C ALA A 422 -5.30 18.61 -8.94
N ILE A 423 -5.10 18.86 -10.23
CA ILE A 423 -4.09 19.81 -10.74
C ILE A 423 -4.47 21.24 -10.36
N ASP A 424 -5.74 21.64 -10.54
CA ASP A 424 -6.23 22.98 -10.18
C ASP A 424 -6.08 23.26 -8.68
N GLN A 425 -6.32 22.27 -7.85
CA GLN A 425 -6.15 22.38 -6.40
C GLN A 425 -4.73 22.78 -6.00
N ILE A 426 -3.71 22.19 -6.64
CA ILE A 426 -2.30 22.58 -6.40
C ILE A 426 -1.99 23.93 -7.06
N ALA A 427 -2.49 24.17 -8.28
CA ALA A 427 -2.26 25.42 -9.01
C ALA A 427 -2.83 26.66 -8.29
N LYS A 428 -3.87 26.50 -7.47
CA LYS A 428 -4.41 27.55 -6.58
C LYS A 428 -3.32 28.14 -5.67
N TYR A 429 -2.37 27.31 -5.21
CA TYR A 429 -1.31 27.67 -4.28
C TYR A 429 0.07 27.79 -4.92
N ALA A 430 0.23 27.28 -6.15
CA ALA A 430 1.45 27.37 -6.96
C ALA A 430 1.09 27.77 -8.40
N PRO A 431 0.94 29.07 -8.71
CA PRO A 431 0.38 29.56 -9.97
C PRO A 431 1.14 29.12 -11.23
N ASN A 432 2.43 28.84 -11.14
CA ASN A 432 3.24 28.34 -12.26
C ASN A 432 3.01 26.84 -12.55
N PHE A 433 2.33 26.08 -11.68
CA PHE A 433 2.28 24.62 -11.75
C PHE A 433 1.68 24.11 -13.07
N ARG A 434 0.54 24.67 -13.53
CA ARG A 434 -0.05 24.26 -14.81
C ARG A 434 0.88 24.51 -15.99
N GLY A 435 1.56 25.66 -15.99
CA GLY A 435 2.53 26.02 -17.03
C GLY A 435 3.82 25.20 -16.99
N ALA A 436 4.11 24.56 -15.86
CA ALA A 436 5.27 23.70 -15.68
C ALA A 436 5.08 22.29 -16.28
N ILE A 437 3.83 21.83 -16.45
CA ILE A 437 3.52 20.48 -16.95
C ILE A 437 3.87 20.39 -18.44
N MET A 438 4.68 19.41 -18.82
CA MET A 438 5.04 19.07 -20.19
C MET A 438 4.16 17.93 -20.73
N ASP A 439 4.15 16.80 -20.01
CA ASP A 439 3.39 15.61 -20.35
C ASP A 439 2.63 15.10 -19.14
N LYS A 440 1.51 14.40 -19.36
CA LYS A 440 0.77 13.72 -18.31
C LYS A 440 0.08 12.46 -18.78
N VAL A 441 -0.04 11.48 -17.88
CA VAL A 441 -0.86 10.28 -18.03
C VAL A 441 -1.66 10.03 -16.76
N VAL A 442 -2.90 9.59 -16.91
CA VAL A 442 -3.79 9.23 -15.80
C VAL A 442 -3.93 7.72 -15.77
N LEU A 443 -3.51 7.10 -14.68
CA LEU A 443 -3.64 5.67 -14.43
C LEU A 443 -4.83 5.45 -13.49
N THR A 444 -5.75 4.59 -13.89
CA THR A 444 -7.00 4.30 -13.20
C THR A 444 -7.07 2.84 -12.76
N GLN A 445 -8.12 2.44 -12.05
CA GLN A 445 -8.33 1.04 -11.65
C GLN A 445 -8.23 0.08 -12.86
N GLN A 446 -8.73 0.47 -14.04
CA GLN A 446 -8.63 -0.36 -15.25
C GLN A 446 -7.18 -0.60 -15.69
N TYR A 447 -6.32 0.42 -15.56
CA TYR A 447 -4.89 0.25 -15.81
C TYR A 447 -4.27 -0.72 -14.79
N PHE A 448 -4.56 -0.54 -13.50
CA PHE A 448 -3.99 -1.37 -12.44
C PHE A 448 -4.47 -2.82 -12.56
N GLU A 449 -5.74 -3.05 -12.86
CA GLU A 449 -6.29 -4.39 -13.08
C GLU A 449 -5.65 -5.08 -14.29
N SER A 450 -5.61 -4.41 -15.44
CA SER A 450 -5.02 -4.98 -16.66
C SER A 450 -3.52 -5.23 -16.53
N THR A 451 -2.79 -4.27 -15.95
CA THR A 451 -1.33 -4.31 -15.85
C THR A 451 -0.85 -5.24 -14.75
N PHE A 452 -1.45 -5.19 -13.56
CA PHE A 452 -0.97 -5.96 -12.41
C PHE A 452 -1.81 -7.22 -12.13
N GLY A 453 -3.03 -7.33 -12.69
CA GLY A 453 -3.92 -8.45 -12.46
C GLY A 453 -4.54 -8.45 -11.07
N VAL A 454 -4.65 -7.30 -10.43
CA VAL A 454 -5.34 -7.13 -9.15
C VAL A 454 -6.82 -6.88 -9.40
N THR A 455 -7.68 -7.64 -8.77
CA THR A 455 -9.13 -7.55 -8.95
C THR A 455 -9.62 -6.12 -8.73
N GLY A 456 -10.32 -5.55 -9.73
CA GLY A 456 -10.87 -4.19 -9.69
C GLY A 456 -9.82 -3.09 -9.60
N GLY A 457 -8.54 -3.37 -9.86
CA GLY A 457 -7.45 -2.42 -9.67
C GLY A 457 -7.15 -2.09 -8.20
N ASP A 458 -7.69 -2.85 -7.26
CA ASP A 458 -7.57 -2.60 -5.83
C ASP A 458 -6.18 -2.98 -5.29
N PHE A 459 -5.36 -1.97 -4.95
CA PHE A 459 -4.01 -2.19 -4.40
C PHE A 459 -4.03 -2.89 -3.03
N ALA A 460 -5.14 -2.85 -2.30
CA ALA A 460 -5.28 -3.48 -1.01
C ALA A 460 -5.51 -5.00 -1.12
N SER A 461 -5.83 -5.53 -2.32
CA SER A 461 -6.17 -6.95 -2.54
C SER A 461 -7.28 -7.44 -1.59
N GLY A 462 -8.28 -6.60 -1.38
CA GLY A 462 -9.34 -6.69 -0.38
C GLY A 462 -9.18 -5.61 0.70
N LEU A 463 -10.28 -4.93 1.05
CA LEU A 463 -10.29 -3.75 1.89
C LEU A 463 -9.70 -3.96 3.29
N ILE A 464 -9.07 -2.90 3.84
CA ILE A 464 -8.67 -2.85 5.24
C ILE A 464 -9.91 -2.52 6.08
N LYS A 465 -10.60 -3.55 6.55
CA LYS A 465 -11.76 -3.43 7.42
C LYS A 465 -11.86 -4.63 8.38
N PRO A 466 -12.53 -4.50 9.54
CA PRO A 466 -12.55 -5.55 10.56
C PRO A 466 -12.98 -6.93 10.05
N SER A 467 -13.92 -6.99 9.09
CA SER A 467 -14.42 -8.24 8.51
C SER A 467 -13.46 -8.91 7.52
N GLN A 468 -12.38 -8.24 7.09
CA GLN A 468 -11.42 -8.73 6.09
C GLN A 468 -9.96 -8.66 6.56
N MET A 469 -9.71 -8.55 7.86
CA MET A 469 -8.36 -8.51 8.44
C MET A 469 -8.13 -9.66 9.42
N TRP A 470 -6.91 -9.81 9.88
CA TRP A 470 -6.43 -10.87 10.78
C TRP A 470 -6.76 -12.28 10.26
N ASN A 471 -7.39 -13.12 11.09
CA ASN A 471 -7.77 -14.51 10.75
C ASN A 471 -8.88 -14.62 9.72
N ARG A 472 -9.41 -13.51 9.23
CA ARG A 472 -10.39 -13.46 8.14
C ARG A 472 -9.75 -13.20 6.76
N ARG A 473 -8.45 -12.99 6.70
CA ARG A 473 -7.71 -12.64 5.48
C ARG A 473 -6.82 -13.80 5.02
N PRO A 474 -6.92 -14.31 3.77
CA PRO A 474 -7.85 -13.90 2.70
C PRO A 474 -9.28 -14.37 2.91
N VAL A 475 -9.48 -15.52 3.58
CA VAL A 475 -10.77 -16.18 3.83
C VAL A 475 -10.72 -16.79 5.23
N PRO A 476 -11.79 -16.73 6.03
CA PRO A 476 -11.85 -17.40 7.32
C PRO A 476 -11.46 -18.88 7.24
N GLY A 477 -10.60 -19.33 8.16
CA GLY A 477 -10.09 -20.69 8.19
C GLY A 477 -8.82 -20.95 7.36
N TYR A 478 -8.37 -19.97 6.56
CA TYR A 478 -7.18 -20.08 5.69
C TYR A 478 -6.19 -18.93 5.88
N SER A 479 -6.15 -18.36 7.05
CA SER A 479 -5.21 -17.27 7.40
C SER A 479 -3.78 -17.73 7.67
N ASP A 480 -3.54 -19.03 7.67
CA ASP A 480 -2.24 -19.68 7.84
C ASP A 480 -1.49 -19.89 6.52
N TYR A 481 -1.91 -19.18 5.46
CA TYR A 481 -1.37 -19.24 4.09
C TYR A 481 -1.70 -20.54 3.33
N SER A 482 -2.31 -21.54 3.95
CA SER A 482 -2.80 -22.75 3.28
C SER A 482 -4.04 -22.47 2.43
N THR A 483 -4.42 -23.45 1.59
CA THR A 483 -5.62 -23.39 0.76
C THR A 483 -6.35 -24.74 0.78
N PRO A 484 -7.60 -24.82 0.29
CA PRO A 484 -8.29 -26.09 0.10
C PRO A 484 -7.57 -27.05 -0.87
N ILE A 485 -6.70 -26.55 -1.74
CA ILE A 485 -5.93 -27.33 -2.69
C ILE A 485 -4.60 -27.75 -2.05
N GLY A 486 -4.34 -29.04 -2.01
CA GLY A 486 -3.10 -29.57 -1.44
C GLY A 486 -1.86 -29.00 -2.14
N ASN A 487 -0.85 -28.58 -1.37
CA ASN A 487 0.42 -28.00 -1.83
C ASN A 487 0.30 -26.66 -2.59
N LEU A 488 -0.89 -26.04 -2.61
CA LEU A 488 -1.09 -24.65 -3.02
C LEU A 488 -1.08 -23.75 -1.77
N PHE A 489 -0.30 -22.68 -1.78
CA PHE A 489 -0.21 -21.68 -0.72
C PHE A 489 -0.47 -20.29 -1.28
N MET A 490 -0.87 -19.37 -0.41
CA MET A 490 -0.95 -17.95 -0.69
C MET A 490 0.24 -17.22 -0.08
N CYS A 491 0.73 -16.15 -0.74
CA CYS A 491 1.85 -15.35 -0.22
C CYS A 491 1.76 -13.85 -0.61
N GLY A 492 0.62 -13.41 -1.12
CA GLY A 492 0.39 -12.03 -1.56
C GLY A 492 -0.25 -11.14 -0.50
N SER A 493 -0.50 -9.87 -0.86
CA SER A 493 -1.17 -8.87 -0.03
C SER A 493 -2.60 -9.27 0.40
N ALA A 494 -3.20 -10.25 -0.28
CA ALA A 494 -4.46 -10.86 0.13
C ALA A 494 -4.34 -11.64 1.45
N CYS A 495 -3.15 -11.94 1.95
CA CYS A 495 -2.90 -12.65 3.21
C CYS A 495 -2.56 -11.68 4.34
N HIS A 496 -2.57 -12.18 5.59
CA HIS A 496 -2.07 -11.47 6.75
C HIS A 496 -0.58 -11.04 6.57
N PRO A 497 -0.14 -9.87 7.03
CA PRO A 497 -0.89 -8.83 7.73
C PRO A 497 -1.73 -7.93 6.84
N GLY A 498 -1.70 -8.07 5.51
CA GLY A 498 -2.51 -7.31 4.58
C GLY A 498 -1.70 -6.51 3.56
N PRO A 499 -2.29 -5.44 2.98
CA PRO A 499 -1.71 -4.67 1.88
C PRO A 499 -0.53 -3.79 2.29
N GLY A 500 0.05 -3.12 1.30
CA GLY A 500 1.24 -2.28 1.42
C GLY A 500 2.52 -3.03 1.12
N ILE A 501 3.61 -2.28 0.92
CA ILE A 501 4.91 -2.87 0.64
C ILE A 501 5.55 -3.30 1.96
N THR A 502 5.17 -4.48 2.47
CA THR A 502 5.72 -5.01 3.72
C THR A 502 6.68 -6.18 3.52
N CYS A 503 6.54 -6.92 2.42
CA CYS A 503 7.22 -8.21 2.19
C CYS A 503 6.83 -9.32 3.20
N ILE A 504 6.07 -9.02 4.24
CA ILE A 504 5.72 -9.95 5.32
C ILE A 504 4.81 -11.09 4.84
N PRO A 505 3.74 -10.88 4.04
CA PRO A 505 2.94 -11.98 3.51
C PRO A 505 3.78 -12.98 2.71
N GLY A 506 4.73 -12.48 1.91
CA GLY A 506 5.68 -13.31 1.16
C GLY A 506 6.56 -14.15 2.06
N TYR A 507 7.16 -13.52 3.07
CA TYR A 507 7.99 -14.19 4.06
C TYR A 507 7.19 -15.29 4.81
N ASN A 508 6.02 -14.97 5.29
CA ASN A 508 5.18 -15.89 6.06
C ASN A 508 4.67 -17.08 5.21
N GLY A 509 4.25 -16.82 3.95
CA GLY A 509 3.86 -17.87 3.02
C GLY A 509 4.98 -18.85 2.74
N ALA A 510 6.22 -18.35 2.56
CA ALA A 510 7.39 -19.21 2.44
C ALA A 510 7.66 -20.02 3.72
N GLN A 511 7.52 -19.41 4.91
CA GLN A 511 7.69 -20.12 6.19
C GLN A 511 6.63 -21.22 6.37
N ALA A 512 5.40 -21.01 5.90
CA ALA A 512 4.36 -22.04 5.92
C ALA A 512 4.73 -23.24 5.06
N VAL A 513 5.30 -23.02 3.88
CA VAL A 513 5.85 -24.10 3.04
C VAL A 513 6.99 -24.82 3.74
N LEU A 514 8.00 -24.09 4.26
CA LEU A 514 9.19 -24.68 4.89
C LEU A 514 8.85 -25.53 6.12
N LYS A 515 7.85 -25.15 6.92
CA LYS A 515 7.35 -25.96 8.04
C LYS A 515 6.81 -27.30 7.58
N LYS A 516 6.17 -27.36 6.40
CA LYS A 516 5.63 -28.59 5.82
C LYS A 516 6.71 -29.39 5.08
N TRP A 517 7.68 -28.71 4.49
CA TRP A 517 8.78 -29.31 3.73
C TRP A 517 9.76 -30.11 4.60
N LYS A 518 9.97 -29.67 5.83
CA LYS A 518 10.87 -30.31 6.82
C LYS A 518 10.25 -31.53 7.53
N LYS A 519 8.97 -31.78 7.33
CA LYS A 519 8.25 -32.95 7.87
C LYS A 519 8.22 -34.08 6.84
#